data_d10bfc0ad3f387b029d07db6eb023383
#
_entry.id   d10bfc0ad3f387b029d07db6eb023383
#
_cell.length_a   1.000
_cell.length_b   1.000
_cell.length_c   1.000
_cell.angle_alpha   90.00
_cell.angle_beta   90.00
_cell.angle_gamma   90.00
#
_symmetry.space_group_name_H-M   'P 1'
#
loop_
_entity.id
_entity.type
_entity.pdbx_description
1 polymer ?
#
loop_
_entity_poly.entity_id
_entity_poly.type
_entity_poly.pdbx_seq_one_letter_code
_entity_poly.pdbx_strand_id
1 'polypeptide(L)'
;RKLTKDLGTCWVRVSGTWATKTYYDFDGEYADGTMPEGYLNVLTKEQWIGVLDFVKDCGLKLKVSVANCPGLHSTEEPWPSTEAEKLFSFSKAYGVPILAAEFANEPNMLEDTGFPKGYKAEHYRRDADLFAKWLKENYPECLYVGTSDTGGAPVAFGKMDQQAGGVGAKCFLTISIASPDSPQRPITPLIRTSFLLKAGLSVRIA
;
A
#
# COMPACT_ATOMS: atom_id res chain seq x y z
N ARG A 1 16.92 -11.92 -2.52
CA ARG A 1 16.11 -13.04 -3.09
C ARG A 1 16.37 -14.36 -2.36
N LYS A 2 17.64 -14.80 -2.17
CA LYS A 2 17.94 -16.07 -1.50
C LYS A 2 17.34 -16.11 -0.08
N LEU A 3 17.70 -15.15 0.78
CA LEU A 3 17.18 -15.08 2.15
C LEU A 3 15.65 -15.00 2.21
N THR A 4 15.02 -14.35 1.23
CA THR A 4 13.57 -14.25 1.18
C THR A 4 12.92 -15.59 0.84
N LYS A 5 13.52 -16.36 -0.07
CA LYS A 5 13.06 -17.73 -0.40
C LYS A 5 13.18 -18.67 0.80
N ASP A 6 14.22 -18.49 1.61
CA ASP A 6 14.46 -19.31 2.81
C ASP A 6 13.39 -19.07 3.90
N LEU A 7 12.63 -17.95 3.83
CA LEU A 7 11.49 -17.68 4.73
C LEU A 7 10.23 -18.48 4.38
N GLY A 8 10.21 -19.15 3.22
CA GLY A 8 9.04 -19.86 2.71
C GLY A 8 7.96 -18.94 2.15
N THR A 9 6.71 -19.39 2.14
CA THR A 9 5.58 -18.62 1.60
C THR A 9 5.23 -17.46 2.52
N CYS A 10 5.60 -16.25 2.10
CA CYS A 10 5.38 -15.01 2.82
C CYS A 10 4.52 -14.03 2.04
N TRP A 11 4.04 -13.00 2.73
CA TRP A 11 3.42 -11.84 2.13
C TRP A 11 4.44 -10.71 1.97
N VAL A 12 4.45 -10.08 0.79
CA VAL A 12 5.10 -8.79 0.58
C VAL A 12 4.03 -7.71 0.68
N ARG A 13 4.25 -6.73 1.54
CA ARG A 13 3.42 -5.54 1.65
C ARG A 13 4.13 -4.36 0.98
N VAL A 14 3.57 -3.84 -0.10
CA VAL A 14 3.98 -2.60 -0.73
C VAL A 14 3.02 -1.51 -0.29
N SER A 15 3.45 -0.70 0.64
CA SER A 15 2.62 0.29 1.32
C SER A 15 3.51 1.30 2.05
N GLY A 16 2.90 2.19 2.77
CA GLY A 16 3.53 3.25 3.55
C GLY A 16 2.88 4.59 3.22
N THR A 17 3.28 5.63 3.95
CA THR A 17 2.73 7.00 3.78
C THR A 17 2.85 7.50 2.33
N TRP A 18 3.91 7.11 1.61
CA TRP A 18 4.11 7.50 0.23
C TRP A 18 3.16 6.79 -0.74
N ALA A 19 2.70 5.57 -0.45
CA ALA A 19 1.71 4.89 -1.29
C ALA A 19 0.41 5.68 -1.40
N THR A 20 -0.01 6.36 -0.33
CA THR A 20 -1.19 7.25 -0.32
C THR A 20 -1.08 8.41 -1.30
N LYS A 21 0.15 8.86 -1.60
CA LYS A 21 0.49 10.06 -2.40
C LYS A 21 1.05 9.73 -3.78
N THR A 22 0.96 8.47 -4.22
CA THR A 22 1.63 7.98 -5.42
C THR A 22 0.70 7.94 -6.62
N TYR A 23 1.15 8.53 -7.72
CA TYR A 23 0.59 8.35 -9.05
C TYR A 23 1.21 7.12 -9.72
N TYR A 24 0.42 6.31 -10.40
CA TYR A 24 0.92 5.13 -11.13
C TYR A 24 1.09 5.48 -12.61
N ASP A 25 2.33 5.82 -12.99
CA ASP A 25 2.71 6.19 -14.35
C ASP A 25 3.16 4.95 -15.15
N PHE A 26 2.18 4.20 -15.64
CA PHE A 26 2.48 3.01 -16.44
C PHE A 26 2.53 3.28 -17.96
N ASP A 27 2.17 4.49 -18.36
CA ASP A 27 2.17 4.93 -19.75
C ASP A 27 3.39 5.83 -20.09
N GLY A 28 4.16 6.25 -19.07
CA GLY A 28 5.36 7.09 -19.23
C GLY A 28 5.06 8.57 -19.43
N GLU A 29 3.91 9.04 -18.98
CA GLU A 29 3.46 10.43 -19.11
C GLU A 29 4.37 11.41 -18.35
N TYR A 30 4.94 10.95 -17.22
CA TYR A 30 5.80 11.73 -16.33
C TYR A 30 7.24 11.23 -16.31
N ALA A 31 7.71 10.65 -17.40
CA ALA A 31 9.07 10.12 -17.54
C ALA A 31 10.16 11.21 -17.44
N ASP A 32 9.83 12.47 -17.62
CA ASP A 32 10.71 13.62 -17.46
C ASP A 32 10.98 14.01 -16.00
N GLY A 33 10.36 13.31 -15.04
CA GLY A 33 10.50 13.57 -13.60
C GLY A 33 9.55 14.64 -13.06
N THR A 34 8.63 15.17 -13.88
CA THR A 34 7.52 15.99 -13.39
C THR A 34 6.53 15.12 -12.62
N MET A 35 5.67 15.75 -11.83
CA MET A 35 4.64 15.04 -11.06
C MET A 35 3.26 15.66 -11.37
N PRO A 36 2.21 14.84 -11.45
CA PRO A 36 0.87 15.38 -11.58
C PRO A 36 0.49 16.16 -10.30
N GLU A 37 -0.32 17.19 -10.50
CA GLU A 37 -0.78 18.05 -9.42
C GLU A 37 -1.47 17.23 -8.30
N GLY A 38 -1.14 17.55 -7.05
CA GLY A 38 -1.72 16.89 -5.87
C GLY A 38 -1.14 15.53 -5.53
N TYR A 39 -0.20 15.01 -6.32
CA TYR A 39 0.61 13.84 -5.99
C TYR A 39 2.00 14.26 -5.51
N LEU A 40 2.65 13.42 -4.73
CA LEU A 40 4.00 13.68 -4.22
C LEU A 40 5.00 12.57 -4.58
N ASN A 41 4.57 11.61 -5.37
CA ASN A 41 5.40 10.51 -5.83
C ASN A 41 4.83 9.92 -7.13
N VAL A 42 5.71 9.43 -7.98
CA VAL A 42 5.38 8.69 -9.20
C VAL A 42 5.99 7.30 -9.12
N LEU A 43 5.18 6.29 -9.35
CA LEU A 43 5.63 4.91 -9.50
C LEU A 43 5.60 4.55 -10.98
N THR A 44 6.79 4.41 -11.57
CA THR A 44 6.88 4.05 -12.99
C THR A 44 6.57 2.58 -13.23
N LYS A 45 6.23 2.25 -14.45
CA LYS A 45 6.01 0.89 -14.91
C LYS A 45 7.20 -0.03 -14.62
N GLU A 46 8.42 0.44 -14.88
CA GLU A 46 9.66 -0.32 -14.66
C GLU A 46 9.89 -0.61 -13.18
N GLN A 47 9.64 0.37 -12.31
CA GLN A 47 9.74 0.18 -10.88
C GLN A 47 8.74 -0.86 -10.39
N TRP A 48 7.50 -0.80 -10.90
CA TRP A 48 6.47 -1.76 -10.52
C TRP A 48 6.78 -3.17 -11.04
N ILE A 49 7.25 -3.32 -12.28
CA ILE A 49 7.74 -4.60 -12.82
C ILE A 49 8.83 -5.18 -11.91
N GLY A 50 9.77 -4.36 -11.44
CA GLY A 50 10.80 -4.82 -10.50
C GLY A 50 10.24 -5.41 -9.20
N VAL A 51 9.14 -4.86 -8.69
CA VAL A 51 8.40 -5.42 -7.54
C VAL A 51 7.74 -6.74 -7.91
N LEU A 52 7.03 -6.79 -9.03
CA LEU A 52 6.32 -7.99 -9.49
C LEU A 52 7.29 -9.16 -9.76
N ASP A 53 8.43 -8.87 -10.39
CA ASP A 53 9.50 -9.86 -10.60
C ASP A 53 10.06 -10.40 -9.28
N PHE A 54 10.25 -9.53 -8.29
CA PHE A 54 10.69 -9.96 -6.97
C PHE A 54 9.66 -10.90 -6.30
N VAL A 55 8.39 -10.52 -6.36
CA VAL A 55 7.27 -11.32 -5.82
C VAL A 55 7.23 -12.70 -6.50
N LYS A 56 7.28 -12.72 -7.83
CA LYS A 56 7.24 -13.93 -8.64
C LYS A 56 8.44 -14.83 -8.37
N ASP A 57 9.64 -14.27 -8.43
CA ASP A 57 10.89 -15.02 -8.23
C ASP A 57 11.00 -15.65 -6.84
N CYS A 58 10.44 -14.98 -5.83
CA CYS A 58 10.49 -15.45 -4.45
C CYS A 58 9.26 -16.29 -4.03
N GLY A 59 8.27 -16.46 -4.91
CA GLY A 59 7.05 -17.20 -4.61
C GLY A 59 6.20 -16.55 -3.50
N LEU A 60 6.15 -15.22 -3.48
CA LEU A 60 5.49 -14.44 -2.45
C LEU A 60 4.04 -14.10 -2.83
N LYS A 61 3.28 -13.64 -1.83
CA LYS A 61 1.93 -13.09 -2.01
C LYS A 61 1.99 -11.57 -1.87
N LEU A 62 1.36 -10.85 -2.81
CA LEU A 62 1.40 -9.40 -2.85
C LEU A 62 0.23 -8.79 -2.10
N LYS A 63 0.54 -7.87 -1.19
CA LYS A 63 -0.40 -6.97 -0.50
C LYS A 63 -0.01 -5.52 -0.79
N VAL A 64 -1.00 -4.65 -1.05
CA VAL A 64 -0.79 -3.22 -1.33
C VAL A 64 -1.70 -2.33 -0.49
N SER A 65 -1.35 -1.04 -0.36
CA SER A 65 -2.31 0.05 -0.13
C SER A 65 -2.43 0.90 -1.38
N VAL A 66 -3.54 1.60 -1.53
CA VAL A 66 -3.82 2.39 -2.73
C VAL A 66 -3.67 3.90 -2.49
N ALA A 67 -3.60 4.67 -3.57
CA ALA A 67 -3.54 6.12 -3.51
C ALA A 67 -4.85 6.71 -2.97
N ASN A 68 -4.69 7.77 -2.15
CA ASN A 68 -5.79 8.51 -1.53
C ASN A 68 -5.33 9.93 -1.15
N CYS A 69 -5.12 10.77 -2.13
CA CYS A 69 -4.49 12.09 -1.97
C CYS A 69 -5.23 13.17 -2.77
N PRO A 70 -4.89 14.46 -2.58
CA PRO A 70 -5.54 15.56 -3.27
C PRO A 70 -5.49 15.49 -4.80
N GLY A 71 -4.49 14.83 -5.37
CA GLY A 71 -4.41 14.62 -6.82
C GLY A 71 -5.42 13.61 -7.35
N LEU A 72 -5.96 12.77 -6.48
CA LEU A 72 -6.94 11.76 -6.85
C LEU A 72 -8.38 12.23 -6.64
N HIS A 73 -8.65 12.87 -5.51
CA HIS A 73 -9.98 13.38 -5.16
C HIS A 73 -9.94 14.43 -4.05
N SER A 74 -11.08 15.02 -3.73
CA SER A 74 -11.27 15.96 -2.62
C SER A 74 -12.18 15.37 -1.53
N THR A 75 -12.45 16.14 -0.47
CA THR A 75 -13.43 15.74 0.55
C THR A 75 -14.87 15.72 0.02
N GLU A 76 -15.18 16.55 -0.98
CA GLU A 76 -16.50 16.65 -1.59
C GLU A 76 -16.75 15.52 -2.60
N GLU A 77 -15.68 15.04 -3.24
CA GLU A 77 -15.73 13.98 -4.23
C GLU A 77 -15.37 12.64 -3.59
N PRO A 78 -16.15 11.57 -3.88
CA PRO A 78 -15.81 10.25 -3.39
C PRO A 78 -14.54 9.71 -4.06
N TRP A 79 -13.84 8.84 -3.37
CA TRP A 79 -12.67 8.15 -3.89
C TRP A 79 -12.98 7.41 -5.22
N PRO A 80 -12.25 7.70 -6.30
CA PRO A 80 -12.39 6.97 -7.57
C PRO A 80 -11.43 5.78 -7.62
N SER A 81 -11.81 4.72 -8.31
CA SER A 81 -10.97 3.52 -8.45
C SER A 81 -9.88 3.63 -9.52
N THR A 82 -9.76 4.75 -10.23
CA THR A 82 -8.93 4.90 -11.43
C THR A 82 -7.48 4.48 -11.23
N GLU A 83 -6.81 5.01 -10.19
CA GLU A 83 -5.42 4.65 -9.90
C GLU A 83 -5.28 3.21 -9.40
N ALA A 84 -6.20 2.77 -8.54
CA ALA A 84 -6.21 1.39 -8.08
C ALA A 84 -6.40 0.40 -9.25
N GLU A 85 -7.29 0.73 -10.20
CA GLU A 85 -7.52 -0.10 -11.38
C GLU A 85 -6.26 -0.25 -12.24
N LYS A 86 -5.48 0.82 -12.46
CA LYS A 86 -4.20 0.74 -13.18
C LYS A 86 -3.27 -0.27 -12.50
N LEU A 87 -3.11 -0.16 -11.17
CA LEU A 87 -2.21 -1.02 -10.40
C LEU A 87 -2.66 -2.48 -10.44
N PHE A 88 -3.94 -2.74 -10.23
CA PHE A 88 -4.49 -4.09 -10.13
C PHE A 88 -4.55 -4.78 -11.49
N SER A 89 -5.07 -4.10 -12.52
CA SER A 89 -5.16 -4.66 -13.87
C SER A 89 -3.79 -4.99 -14.45
N PHE A 90 -2.82 -4.07 -14.29
CA PHE A 90 -1.45 -4.32 -14.71
C PHE A 90 -0.83 -5.51 -14.00
N SER A 91 -0.94 -5.60 -12.67
CA SER A 91 -0.40 -6.69 -11.88
C SER A 91 -0.99 -8.04 -12.28
N LYS A 92 -2.31 -8.09 -12.51
CA LYS A 92 -3.02 -9.29 -12.98
C LYS A 92 -2.55 -9.70 -14.38
N ALA A 93 -2.44 -8.73 -15.31
CA ALA A 93 -1.96 -8.99 -16.68
C ALA A 93 -0.50 -9.46 -16.70
N TYR A 94 0.32 -8.98 -15.77
CA TYR A 94 1.71 -9.41 -15.61
C TYR A 94 1.86 -10.82 -15.02
N GLY A 95 0.77 -11.40 -14.54
CA GLY A 95 0.76 -12.74 -13.93
C GLY A 95 1.13 -12.76 -12.43
N VAL A 96 1.05 -11.63 -11.76
CA VAL A 96 1.26 -11.48 -10.31
C VAL A 96 0.08 -10.69 -9.72
N PRO A 97 -1.09 -11.33 -9.55
CA PRO A 97 -2.25 -10.64 -9.01
C PRO A 97 -2.01 -10.16 -7.58
N ILE A 98 -2.61 -9.02 -7.23
CA ILE A 98 -2.67 -8.52 -5.86
C ILE A 98 -3.66 -9.38 -5.09
N LEU A 99 -3.19 -10.06 -4.05
CA LEU A 99 -3.99 -11.02 -3.28
C LEU A 99 -4.54 -10.45 -1.96
N ALA A 100 -4.06 -9.29 -1.54
CA ALA A 100 -4.60 -8.55 -0.42
C ALA A 100 -4.41 -7.06 -0.63
N ALA A 101 -5.37 -6.27 -0.17
CA ALA A 101 -5.30 -4.82 -0.26
C ALA A 101 -5.90 -4.15 0.97
N GLU A 102 -5.31 -3.04 1.35
CA GLU A 102 -5.83 -2.09 2.33
C GLU A 102 -6.15 -0.77 1.64
N PHE A 103 -7.18 -0.08 2.11
CA PHE A 103 -7.59 1.18 1.49
C PHE A 103 -6.53 2.28 1.63
N ALA A 104 -5.85 2.34 2.79
CA ALA A 104 -4.77 3.31 3.00
C ALA A 104 -3.81 2.86 4.11
N ASN A 105 -2.62 3.45 4.10
CA ASN A 105 -1.66 3.30 5.19
C ASN A 105 -1.93 4.33 6.29
N GLU A 106 -1.96 3.88 7.54
CA GLU A 106 -2.07 4.73 8.75
C GLU A 106 -3.19 5.79 8.66
N PRO A 107 -4.43 5.39 8.34
CA PRO A 107 -5.51 6.35 8.11
C PRO A 107 -5.87 7.19 9.33
N ASN A 108 -5.48 6.77 10.53
CA ASN A 108 -5.66 7.53 11.76
C ASN A 108 -4.76 8.79 11.85
N MET A 109 -3.76 8.93 10.97
CA MET A 109 -2.89 10.11 10.86
C MET A 109 -3.40 11.13 9.83
N LEU A 110 -4.41 10.79 9.04
CA LEU A 110 -5.10 11.68 8.08
C LEU A 110 -4.15 12.54 7.21
N GLU A 111 -4.15 13.87 7.42
CA GLU A 111 -3.36 14.81 6.61
C GLU A 111 -1.86 14.49 6.62
N ASP A 112 -1.32 14.03 7.75
CA ASP A 112 0.10 13.66 7.86
C ASP A 112 0.48 12.50 6.93
N THR A 113 -0.47 11.64 6.59
CA THR A 113 -0.28 10.54 5.63
C THR A 113 -0.65 10.89 4.20
N GLY A 114 -1.13 12.12 3.96
CA GLY A 114 -1.35 12.67 2.63
C GLY A 114 -2.77 12.61 2.11
N PHE A 115 -3.75 12.37 2.97
CA PHE A 115 -5.15 12.51 2.61
C PHE A 115 -5.50 13.96 2.22
N PRO A 116 -6.60 14.20 1.49
CA PRO A 116 -7.06 15.54 1.18
C PRO A 116 -7.24 16.39 2.44
N LYS A 117 -6.94 17.69 2.33
CA LYS A 117 -7.09 18.61 3.45
C LYS A 117 -8.54 18.61 3.97
N GLY A 118 -8.70 18.53 5.28
CA GLY A 118 -10.02 18.48 5.93
C GLY A 118 -10.68 17.10 5.85
N TYR A 119 -9.96 16.07 5.42
CA TYR A 119 -10.47 14.71 5.42
C TYR A 119 -10.72 14.21 6.85
N LYS A 120 -11.86 13.55 7.07
CA LYS A 120 -12.34 13.11 8.38
C LYS A 120 -12.78 11.66 8.34
N ALA A 121 -13.13 11.11 9.50
CA ALA A 121 -13.61 9.74 9.65
C ALA A 121 -14.83 9.41 8.76
N GLU A 122 -15.72 10.37 8.54
CA GLU A 122 -16.89 10.21 7.67
C GLU A 122 -16.51 10.02 6.20
N HIS A 123 -15.53 10.80 5.72
CA HIS A 123 -14.99 10.68 4.36
C HIS A 123 -14.28 9.32 4.20
N TYR A 124 -13.45 8.96 5.18
CA TYR A 124 -12.77 7.67 5.18
C TYR A 124 -13.76 6.50 5.10
N ARG A 125 -14.84 6.54 5.89
CA ARG A 125 -15.85 5.47 5.88
C ARG A 125 -16.51 5.36 4.52
N ARG A 126 -16.96 6.50 3.95
CA ARG A 126 -17.55 6.56 2.62
C ARG A 126 -16.62 5.90 1.58
N ASP A 127 -15.37 6.33 1.58
CA ASP A 127 -14.42 5.96 0.55
C ASP A 127 -13.87 4.54 0.73
N ALA A 128 -13.70 4.08 1.97
CA ALA A 128 -13.35 2.71 2.29
C ALA A 128 -14.47 1.72 1.89
N ASP A 129 -15.74 2.11 2.06
CA ASP A 129 -16.88 1.31 1.61
C ASP A 129 -16.92 1.21 0.07
N LEU A 130 -16.62 2.30 -0.64
CA LEU A 130 -16.50 2.31 -2.10
C LEU A 130 -15.33 1.42 -2.58
N PHE A 131 -14.18 1.52 -1.94
CA PHE A 131 -13.05 0.64 -2.23
C PHE A 131 -13.39 -0.83 -1.99
N ALA A 132 -14.00 -1.16 -0.86
CA ALA A 132 -14.40 -2.52 -0.53
C ALA A 132 -15.38 -3.10 -1.55
N LYS A 133 -16.36 -2.29 -1.97
CA LYS A 133 -17.33 -2.66 -3.02
C LYS A 133 -16.63 -2.90 -4.35
N TRP A 134 -15.80 -1.95 -4.80
CA TRP A 134 -15.04 -2.07 -6.05
C TRP A 134 -14.14 -3.31 -6.06
N LEU A 135 -13.43 -3.56 -4.95
CA LEU A 135 -12.54 -4.71 -4.80
C LEU A 135 -13.31 -6.03 -4.94
N LYS A 136 -14.45 -6.13 -4.25
CA LYS A 136 -15.29 -7.33 -4.29
C LYS A 136 -15.87 -7.60 -5.68
N GLU A 137 -16.25 -6.56 -6.41
CA GLU A 137 -16.86 -6.68 -7.74
C GLU A 137 -15.84 -7.02 -8.84
N ASN A 138 -14.61 -6.47 -8.77
CA ASN A 138 -13.62 -6.57 -9.84
C ASN A 138 -12.50 -7.57 -9.54
N TYR A 139 -12.18 -7.77 -8.25
CA TYR A 139 -11.08 -8.63 -7.77
C TYR A 139 -11.53 -9.50 -6.58
N PRO A 140 -12.52 -10.37 -6.76
CA PRO A 140 -13.16 -11.12 -5.66
C PRO A 140 -12.20 -12.05 -4.89
N GLU A 141 -11.06 -12.42 -5.48
CA GLU A 141 -10.03 -13.24 -4.83
C GLU A 141 -9.07 -12.41 -3.95
N CYS A 142 -9.11 -11.07 -4.07
CA CYS A 142 -8.29 -10.18 -3.27
C CYS A 142 -8.94 -9.97 -1.89
N LEU A 143 -8.16 -10.25 -0.84
CA LEU A 143 -8.63 -10.03 0.53
C LEU A 143 -8.64 -8.53 0.85
N TYR A 144 -9.76 -8.00 1.29
CA TYR A 144 -9.78 -6.69 1.93
C TYR A 144 -9.18 -6.82 3.34
N VAL A 145 -8.12 -6.07 3.59
CA VAL A 145 -7.45 -6.03 4.89
C VAL A 145 -7.80 -4.70 5.55
N GLY A 146 -8.25 -4.76 6.79
CA GLY A 146 -8.61 -3.57 7.54
C GLY A 146 -7.46 -2.62 7.80
N THR A 147 -7.75 -1.56 8.52
CA THR A 147 -6.86 -0.44 8.75
C THR A 147 -5.51 -0.87 9.34
N SER A 148 -4.44 -0.28 8.82
CA SER A 148 -3.08 -0.42 9.35
C SER A 148 -2.73 0.80 10.19
N ASP A 149 -3.46 1.00 11.29
CA ASP A 149 -3.28 2.16 12.18
C ASP A 149 -1.93 2.14 12.90
N THR A 150 -1.36 3.32 13.16
CA THR A 150 -0.21 3.45 14.06
C THR A 150 -0.64 3.22 15.50
N GLY A 151 0.07 2.30 16.18
CA GLY A 151 -0.18 2.07 17.59
C GLY A 151 0.08 3.31 18.45
N GLY A 152 -0.84 3.64 19.36
CA GLY A 152 -0.71 4.73 20.32
C GLY A 152 -1.21 6.09 19.87
N ALA A 153 -1.61 6.27 18.61
CA ALA A 153 -2.33 7.49 18.21
C ALA A 153 -3.78 7.44 18.66
N PRO A 154 -4.40 8.58 19.03
CA PRO A 154 -5.84 8.63 19.26
C PRO A 154 -6.55 8.13 18.03
N VAL A 155 -7.38 7.10 18.17
CA VAL A 155 -8.10 6.55 17.03
C VAL A 155 -9.10 7.57 16.54
N ALA A 156 -8.79 8.28 15.47
CA ALA A 156 -9.67 9.28 14.86
C ALA A 156 -11.01 8.67 14.40
N PHE A 157 -11.05 7.36 14.23
CA PHE A 157 -12.16 6.61 13.68
C PHE A 157 -12.90 5.73 14.70
N GLY A 158 -12.55 5.81 15.98
CA GLY A 158 -13.13 4.93 17.00
C GLY A 158 -12.65 3.47 16.85
N LYS A 159 -13.30 2.56 17.53
CA LYS A 159 -12.92 1.13 17.58
C LYS A 159 -13.28 0.37 16.27
N MET A 160 -13.01 0.94 15.11
CA MET A 160 -13.36 0.30 13.83
C MET A 160 -12.51 -0.92 13.44
N ASP A 161 -11.43 -1.15 14.12
CA ASP A 161 -10.27 -1.84 13.59
C ASP A 161 -10.00 -3.22 14.16
N GLN A 162 -10.61 -3.55 15.27
CA GLN A 162 -10.32 -4.84 15.93
C GLN A 162 -11.02 -6.04 15.29
N GLN A 163 -11.90 -5.82 14.31
CA GLN A 163 -12.65 -6.88 13.64
C GLN A 163 -12.14 -7.29 12.26
N ALA A 164 -11.13 -6.63 11.73
CA ALA A 164 -10.44 -7.15 10.55
C ALA A 164 -9.74 -8.44 10.95
N GLY A 165 -10.43 -9.55 10.78
CA GLY A 165 -9.99 -10.87 11.17
C GLY A 165 -8.56 -11.11 10.74
N GLY A 166 -7.68 -11.24 11.72
CA GLY A 166 -6.27 -11.34 11.50
C GLY A 166 -5.96 -12.38 10.43
N VAL A 167 -5.34 -11.96 9.37
CA VAL A 167 -4.56 -12.87 8.55
C VAL A 167 -3.55 -13.46 9.53
N GLY A 168 -3.78 -14.67 9.99
CA GLY A 168 -3.02 -15.30 11.06
C GLY A 168 -1.54 -15.12 10.84
N ALA A 169 -0.80 -14.93 11.91
CA ALA A 169 0.61 -14.54 11.97
C ALA A 169 1.45 -15.17 10.85
N LYS A 170 1.49 -14.49 9.70
CA LYS A 170 2.28 -14.87 8.52
C LYS A 170 3.37 -13.83 8.38
N CYS A 171 4.52 -14.27 7.91
CA CYS A 171 5.66 -13.39 7.67
C CYS A 171 5.27 -12.28 6.67
N PHE A 172 5.49 -11.01 7.06
CA PHE A 172 5.29 -9.86 6.19
C PHE A 172 6.65 -9.22 5.89
N LEU A 173 6.94 -9.07 4.60
CA LEU A 173 8.02 -8.23 4.12
C LEU A 173 7.40 -6.92 3.64
N THR A 174 7.72 -5.82 4.29
CA THR A 174 7.23 -4.50 3.88
C THR A 174 8.26 -3.81 3.00
N ILE A 175 7.86 -3.45 1.79
CA ILE A 175 8.61 -2.57 0.91
C ILE A 175 7.96 -1.20 1.04
N SER A 176 8.69 -0.24 1.61
CA SER A 176 8.24 1.14 1.66
C SER A 176 8.62 1.86 0.36
N ILE A 177 7.68 2.59 -0.22
CA ILE A 177 7.97 3.49 -1.33
C ILE A 177 8.76 4.66 -0.74
N ALA A 178 10.00 4.88 -1.22
CA ALA A 178 10.87 5.92 -0.72
C ALA A 178 10.43 7.30 -1.23
N SER A 179 10.65 8.35 -0.43
CA SER A 179 10.49 9.73 -0.86
C SER A 179 11.52 10.09 -1.94
N PRO A 180 11.13 10.82 -3.00
CA PRO A 180 12.09 11.35 -3.97
C PRO A 180 13.12 12.31 -3.37
N ASP A 181 12.79 12.97 -2.25
CA ASP A 181 13.65 13.93 -1.55
C ASP A 181 14.59 13.31 -0.51
N SER A 182 14.53 12.01 -0.29
CA SER A 182 15.53 11.38 0.57
C SER A 182 16.89 11.43 -0.14
N PRO A 183 17.96 11.96 0.51
CA PRO A 183 19.28 11.93 -0.09
C PRO A 183 19.55 10.50 -0.51
N GLN A 184 19.86 10.32 -1.80
CA GLN A 184 20.13 9.03 -2.40
C GLN A 184 21.34 8.40 -1.71
N ARG A 185 21.10 7.77 -0.57
CA ARG A 185 22.01 6.72 -0.13
C ARG A 185 21.83 5.59 -1.13
N PRO A 186 22.89 4.93 -1.59
CA PRO A 186 22.76 3.77 -2.46
C PRO A 186 21.69 2.87 -1.83
N ILE A 187 20.66 2.53 -2.61
CA ILE A 187 19.54 1.74 -2.15
C ILE A 187 20.08 0.35 -1.81
N THR A 188 20.58 0.24 -0.60
CA THR A 188 20.54 -1.04 0.08
C THR A 188 19.08 -1.19 0.45
N PRO A 189 18.33 -2.14 -0.13
CA PRO A 189 16.94 -2.30 0.22
C PRO A 189 16.86 -2.52 1.72
N LEU A 190 16.32 -1.54 2.44
CA LEU A 190 16.07 -1.69 3.86
C LEU A 190 14.89 -2.64 3.99
N ILE A 191 15.21 -3.92 3.93
CA ILE A 191 14.24 -5.00 4.17
C ILE A 191 13.94 -4.95 5.67
N ARG A 192 12.89 -4.23 6.07
CA ARG A 192 12.35 -4.37 7.41
C ARG A 192 11.51 -5.64 7.45
N THR A 193 12.12 -6.72 7.90
CA THR A 193 11.40 -7.94 8.21
C THR A 193 10.80 -7.78 9.61
N SER A 194 9.50 -7.53 9.69
CA SER A 194 8.78 -7.54 10.96
C SER A 194 8.25 -8.96 11.19
N PHE A 195 8.87 -9.69 12.08
CA PHE A 195 8.34 -10.96 12.57
C PHE A 195 7.40 -10.68 13.72
N LEU A 196 6.10 -10.89 13.54
CA LEU A 196 5.16 -11.03 14.65
C LEU A 196 5.17 -12.50 15.10
N LEU A 197 6.11 -12.83 15.96
CA LEU A 197 6.02 -14.04 16.75
C LEU A 197 4.97 -13.84 17.86
N LYS A 198 4.13 -14.84 18.09
CA LYS A 198 3.13 -14.93 19.17
C LYS A 198 3.75 -14.89 20.58
N ALA A 199 4.83 -14.17 20.78
CA ALA A 199 5.55 -14.02 22.03
C ALA A 199 6.31 -12.69 22.15
N GLY A 200 5.83 -11.59 21.58
CA GLY A 200 6.31 -10.25 21.96
C GLY A 200 7.80 -9.93 21.66
N LEU A 201 8.49 -10.70 20.82
CA LEU A 201 9.87 -10.43 20.44
C LEU A 201 9.91 -9.79 19.02
N SER A 202 10.38 -8.55 18.98
CA SER A 202 10.75 -7.87 17.73
C SER A 202 12.21 -8.19 17.42
N VAL A 203 12.49 -8.87 16.32
CA VAL A 203 13.86 -9.07 15.83
C VAL A 203 14.11 -8.04 14.74
N ARG A 204 15.05 -7.11 14.99
CA ARG A 204 15.62 -6.23 13.98
C ARG A 204 16.84 -6.91 13.37
N ILE A 205 16.83 -7.12 12.08
CA ILE A 205 18.04 -7.49 11.33
C ILE A 205 18.56 -6.21 10.68
N ALA A 206 19.76 -5.81 11.06
CA ALA A 206 20.48 -4.67 10.53
C ALA A 206 21.00 -4.97 9.11
#